data_c0f08557b4d0b370943ad3b486ce3e76
#
_entry.id   c0f08557b4d0b370943ad3b486ce3e76
#
_cell.length_a   1.000
_cell.length_b   1.000
_cell.length_c   1.000
_cell.angle_alpha   90.00
_cell.angle_beta   90.00
_cell.angle_gamma   90.00
#
_symmetry.space_group_name_H-M   'P 1'
#
loop_
_entity.id
_entity.type
_entity.pdbx_description
1 polymer ?
#
loop_
_entity_poly.entity_id
_entity_poly.type
_entity_poly.pdbx_seq_one_letter_code
_entity_poly.pdbx_strand_id
1 'polypeptide(L)'
;MVQQLMRRGAMVVGAVVALACPGAWAQEIDAALPAYKKAAGEVAGSLKCVGSDTMNNLVALWAEGFKKFYPSVREGIEGKGSASAPPALAEGTCTFGPMSRDWKPAEIDAFKTKHGYPPTVVPVALDMLAVFVHRDNPLKSLTLPQVDAIFSKNRNGGAAADIRTWGDLGLEGEWKDKPISLYGRNATSGTYGYFKEFALFKGDFKSTVKEQPGSSAVVQAIASDKFGIGYSGIGYKTADVRAVPLAAKSNSAVVAPVAANAYSGDYSLARFLYLSVNRNPAAALDPLRREFLRYVLSASGQADVKKDGYLPLPAAVVEQAMKDVGIE
;
A
#
# COMPACT_ATOMS: atom_id res chain seq x y z
N MET A 1 -14.71 4.17 -3.03
CA MET A 1 -14.01 4.84 -4.15
C MET A 1 -13.09 3.86 -4.89
N VAL A 2 -12.19 3.12 -4.22
CA VAL A 2 -11.31 2.10 -4.86
C VAL A 2 -12.11 1.06 -5.65
N GLN A 3 -13.19 0.49 -5.08
CA GLN A 3 -14.07 -0.46 -5.77
C GLN A 3 -14.83 0.14 -6.97
N GLN A 4 -15.11 1.44 -6.98
CA GLN A 4 -15.76 2.11 -8.13
C GLN A 4 -14.79 2.38 -9.28
N LEU A 5 -13.54 2.71 -9.00
CA LEU A 5 -12.51 2.84 -10.06
C LEU A 5 -12.16 1.48 -10.68
N MET A 6 -12.01 0.43 -9.86
CA MET A 6 -11.77 -0.93 -10.37
C MET A 6 -12.93 -1.47 -11.20
N ARG A 7 -14.19 -1.20 -10.80
CA ARG A 7 -15.39 -1.63 -11.59
C ARG A 7 -15.54 -0.90 -12.91
N ARG A 8 -15.05 0.33 -13.07
CA ARG A 8 -15.09 1.06 -14.36
C ARG A 8 -14.07 0.54 -15.37
N GLY A 9 -12.93 -0.01 -14.92
CA GLY A 9 -11.92 -0.66 -15.78
C GLY A 9 -12.25 -2.10 -16.18
N ALA A 10 -13.16 -2.79 -15.48
CA ALA A 10 -13.50 -4.20 -15.71
C ALA A 10 -14.58 -4.43 -16.79
N MET A 11 -15.12 -3.39 -17.42
CA MET A 11 -16.28 -3.53 -18.34
C MET A 11 -15.91 -3.68 -19.82
N VAL A 12 -14.64 -3.89 -20.15
CA VAL A 12 -14.22 -4.21 -21.55
C VAL A 12 -13.17 -5.34 -21.53
N VAL A 13 -13.59 -6.56 -21.17
CA VAL A 13 -12.84 -7.76 -21.56
C VAL A 13 -13.85 -8.83 -21.99
N GLY A 14 -13.98 -8.95 -23.28
CA GLY A 14 -14.70 -10.06 -23.93
C GLY A 14 -14.03 -11.40 -23.61
N ALA A 15 -14.86 -12.42 -23.39
CA ALA A 15 -14.48 -13.77 -23.03
C ALA A 15 -13.46 -14.37 -24.01
N VAL A 16 -12.25 -14.66 -23.51
CA VAL A 16 -11.36 -15.67 -24.09
C VAL A 16 -11.20 -16.77 -23.04
N VAL A 17 -11.83 -17.90 -23.29
CA VAL A 17 -11.64 -19.13 -22.52
C VAL A 17 -10.27 -19.68 -22.89
N ALA A 18 -9.27 -19.53 -22.01
CA ALA A 18 -7.99 -20.21 -22.08
C ALA A 18 -7.91 -21.23 -20.94
N LEU A 19 -7.70 -22.49 -21.31
CA LEU A 19 -7.44 -23.61 -20.40
C LEU A 19 -6.22 -23.27 -19.51
N ALA A 20 -6.44 -23.19 -18.21
CA ALA A 20 -5.41 -22.84 -17.23
C ALA A 20 -4.72 -24.09 -16.69
N CYS A 21 -3.41 -24.19 -16.91
CA CYS A 21 -2.52 -24.95 -16.03
C CYS A 21 -2.32 -24.17 -14.71
N PRO A 22 -2.27 -24.82 -13.53
CA PRO A 22 -1.96 -24.15 -12.28
C PRO A 22 -0.44 -23.94 -12.15
N GLY A 23 0.08 -22.95 -12.85
CA GLY A 23 1.44 -22.45 -12.73
C GLY A 23 1.39 -21.10 -12.02
N ALA A 24 2.35 -20.86 -11.11
CA ALA A 24 2.53 -19.61 -10.40
C ALA A 24 2.33 -18.41 -11.35
N TRP A 25 1.26 -17.64 -11.14
CA TRP A 25 0.99 -16.42 -11.89
C TRP A 25 2.03 -15.38 -11.49
N ALA A 26 3.14 -15.35 -12.23
CA ALA A 26 4.03 -14.20 -12.19
C ALA A 26 3.19 -13.00 -12.64
N GLN A 27 3.12 -11.96 -11.81
CA GLN A 27 2.50 -10.69 -12.16
C GLN A 27 3.14 -10.15 -13.44
N GLU A 28 2.46 -10.27 -14.56
CA GLU A 28 2.93 -9.65 -15.79
C GLU A 28 2.60 -8.16 -15.75
N ILE A 29 3.52 -7.36 -16.23
CA ILE A 29 3.32 -5.93 -16.45
C ILE A 29 2.37 -5.82 -17.64
N ASP A 30 1.33 -5.00 -17.53
CA ASP A 30 0.40 -4.79 -18.62
C ASP A 30 1.14 -4.30 -19.87
N ALA A 31 1.07 -5.05 -20.95
CA ALA A 31 1.78 -4.77 -22.20
C ALA A 31 1.34 -3.45 -22.87
N ALA A 32 0.16 -2.94 -22.50
CA ALA A 32 -0.35 -1.67 -22.99
C ALA A 32 0.20 -0.45 -22.24
N LEU A 33 1.01 -0.65 -21.19
CA LEU A 33 1.66 0.46 -20.49
C LEU A 33 2.64 1.22 -21.40
N PRO A 34 2.67 2.57 -21.33
CA PRO A 34 3.56 3.36 -22.15
C PRO A 34 5.03 3.07 -21.80
N ALA A 35 5.87 2.88 -22.81
CA ALA A 35 7.31 2.83 -22.60
C ALA A 35 7.82 4.22 -22.19
N TYR A 36 8.69 4.29 -21.19
CA TYR A 36 9.29 5.57 -20.84
C TYR A 36 10.25 6.04 -21.93
N LYS A 37 10.01 7.25 -22.40
CA LYS A 37 10.90 7.96 -23.35
C LYS A 37 11.37 9.24 -22.70
N LYS A 38 12.69 9.39 -22.56
CA LYS A 38 13.33 10.61 -22.06
C LYS A 38 12.85 11.82 -22.87
N ALA A 39 12.37 12.88 -22.20
CA ALA A 39 12.02 14.11 -22.88
C ALA A 39 13.27 14.81 -23.44
N ALA A 40 13.07 15.65 -24.45
CA ALA A 40 14.12 16.54 -24.93
C ALA A 40 14.50 17.55 -23.83
N GLY A 41 15.79 17.74 -23.64
CA GLY A 41 16.32 18.65 -22.64
C GLY A 41 16.78 17.95 -21.36
N GLU A 42 17.47 18.69 -20.52
CA GLU A 42 17.99 18.22 -19.24
C GLU A 42 16.96 18.49 -18.13
N VAL A 43 16.79 17.50 -17.25
CA VAL A 43 16.01 17.64 -16.00
C VAL A 43 16.98 17.54 -14.85
N ALA A 44 17.00 18.56 -14.01
CA ALA A 44 17.86 18.64 -12.83
C ALA A 44 17.06 19.15 -11.63
N GLY A 45 17.64 19.03 -10.45
CA GLY A 45 17.04 19.52 -9.21
C GLY A 45 16.99 18.49 -8.11
N SER A 46 16.21 18.79 -7.06
CA SER A 46 16.05 17.91 -5.89
C SER A 46 14.74 17.14 -5.97
N LEU A 47 14.84 15.83 -6.13
CA LEU A 47 13.73 14.89 -6.01
C LEU A 47 13.61 14.48 -4.53
N LYS A 48 12.94 15.32 -3.74
CA LYS A 48 12.76 15.07 -2.32
C LYS A 48 11.38 14.46 -2.05
N CYS A 49 11.35 13.24 -1.51
CA CYS A 49 10.15 12.51 -1.15
C CYS A 49 10.06 12.38 0.37
N VAL A 50 8.96 12.87 0.97
CA VAL A 50 8.70 12.80 2.41
C VAL A 50 7.34 12.17 2.64
N GLY A 51 7.28 11.02 3.33
CA GLY A 51 5.99 10.37 3.54
C GLY A 51 6.06 8.92 4.00
N SER A 52 5.34 8.06 3.33
CA SER A 52 5.11 6.67 3.70
C SER A 52 6.39 5.83 3.73
N ASP A 53 6.71 5.26 4.89
CA ASP A 53 7.75 4.24 5.03
C ASP A 53 7.42 2.98 4.19
N THR A 54 6.15 2.63 4.06
CA THR A 54 5.71 1.50 3.22
C THR A 54 6.25 1.61 1.79
N MET A 55 6.44 2.80 1.28
CA MET A 55 6.90 3.06 -0.09
C MET A 55 8.40 3.38 -0.20
N ASN A 56 9.17 3.32 0.89
CA ASN A 56 10.57 3.75 0.88
C ASN A 56 11.41 3.04 -0.19
N ASN A 57 11.35 1.70 -0.22
CA ASN A 57 12.11 0.91 -1.18
C ASN A 57 11.65 1.20 -2.62
N LEU A 58 10.34 1.29 -2.82
CA LEU A 58 9.77 1.56 -4.14
C LEU A 58 10.19 2.95 -4.66
N VAL A 59 10.13 3.98 -3.81
CA VAL A 59 10.58 5.33 -4.18
C VAL A 59 12.08 5.35 -4.49
N ALA A 60 12.89 4.58 -3.75
CA ALA A 60 14.32 4.45 -4.02
C ALA A 60 14.60 3.78 -5.37
N LEU A 61 13.86 2.71 -5.71
CA LEU A 61 13.97 2.04 -7.02
C LEU A 61 13.59 3.01 -8.16
N TRP A 62 12.50 3.76 -8.01
CA TRP A 62 12.13 4.77 -9.00
C TRP A 62 13.17 5.89 -9.14
N ALA A 63 13.72 6.38 -8.03
CA ALA A 63 14.75 7.41 -8.06
C ALA A 63 16.02 6.91 -8.75
N GLU A 64 16.47 5.68 -8.44
CA GLU A 64 17.60 5.04 -9.09
C GLU A 64 17.37 4.84 -10.59
N GLY A 65 16.20 4.32 -10.97
CA GLY A 65 15.83 4.12 -12.38
C GLY A 65 15.74 5.44 -13.14
N PHE A 66 15.16 6.47 -12.54
CA PHE A 66 15.02 7.81 -13.13
C PHE A 66 16.38 8.50 -13.34
N LYS A 67 17.32 8.35 -12.39
CA LYS A 67 18.69 8.90 -12.51
C LYS A 67 19.48 8.36 -13.70
N LYS A 68 19.16 7.17 -14.20
CA LYS A 68 19.78 6.66 -15.44
C LYS A 68 19.49 7.54 -16.64
N PHE A 69 18.35 8.23 -16.62
CA PHE A 69 17.95 9.20 -17.67
C PHE A 69 18.39 10.62 -17.35
N TYR A 70 18.40 11.00 -16.05
CA TYR A 70 18.69 12.36 -15.58
C TYR A 70 19.70 12.36 -14.43
N PRO A 71 20.99 12.17 -14.71
CA PRO A 71 22.05 12.05 -13.69
C PRO A 71 22.21 13.27 -12.78
N SER A 72 21.77 14.45 -13.23
CA SER A 72 21.84 15.70 -12.46
C SER A 72 20.76 15.81 -11.35
N VAL A 73 19.83 14.85 -11.27
CA VAL A 73 18.80 14.81 -10.23
C VAL A 73 19.40 14.25 -8.93
N ARG A 74 19.18 14.99 -7.83
CA ARG A 74 19.58 14.60 -6.48
C ARG A 74 18.37 14.08 -5.73
N GLU A 75 18.41 12.83 -5.29
CA GLU A 75 17.33 12.22 -4.49
C GLU A 75 17.49 12.47 -3.00
N GLY A 76 16.35 12.57 -2.30
CA GLY A 76 16.25 12.57 -0.84
C GLY A 76 14.95 11.88 -0.43
N ILE A 77 15.03 10.78 0.32
CA ILE A 77 13.88 9.96 0.68
C ILE A 77 13.78 9.87 2.19
N GLU A 78 12.63 10.31 2.75
CA GLU A 78 12.37 10.32 4.18
C GLU A 78 11.05 9.59 4.50
N GLY A 79 11.16 8.33 4.94
CA GLY A 79 10.02 7.47 5.30
C GLY A 79 9.50 7.69 6.71
N LYS A 80 9.05 8.90 7.02
CA LYS A 80 8.55 9.28 8.35
C LYS A 80 7.09 8.90 8.63
N GLY A 81 6.44 8.21 7.69
CA GLY A 81 5.02 7.87 7.74
C GLY A 81 4.16 8.81 6.90
N SER A 82 3.01 8.32 6.39
CA SER A 82 2.13 9.09 5.51
C SER A 82 1.63 10.42 6.10
N ALA A 83 1.57 10.53 7.42
CA ALA A 83 1.15 11.78 8.08
C ALA A 83 2.16 12.93 7.91
N SER A 84 3.39 12.66 7.51
CA SER A 84 4.41 13.70 7.24
C SER A 84 4.30 14.30 5.84
N ALA A 85 3.63 13.63 4.90
CA ALA A 85 3.50 14.09 3.51
C ALA A 85 2.64 15.38 3.36
N PRO A 86 1.45 15.48 3.96
CA PRO A 86 0.62 16.67 3.83
C PRO A 86 1.30 17.98 4.27
N PRO A 87 1.90 18.09 5.47
CA PRO A 87 2.59 19.31 5.87
C PRO A 87 3.83 19.58 5.01
N ALA A 88 4.61 18.55 4.64
CA ALA A 88 5.80 18.74 3.80
C ALA A 88 5.44 19.28 2.40
N LEU A 89 4.34 18.81 1.80
CA LEU A 89 3.84 19.33 0.52
C LEU A 89 3.28 20.73 0.66
N ALA A 90 2.54 21.01 1.73
CA ALA A 90 1.99 22.34 2.00
C ALA A 90 3.08 23.39 2.20
N GLU A 91 4.18 23.03 2.90
CA GLU A 91 5.34 23.90 3.11
C GLU A 91 6.33 23.94 1.94
N GLY A 92 6.11 23.14 0.89
CA GLY A 92 7.02 23.04 -0.26
C GLY A 92 8.39 22.44 0.09
N THR A 93 8.50 21.73 1.21
CA THR A 93 9.76 21.12 1.66
C THR A 93 10.04 19.75 1.04
N CYS A 94 9.11 19.22 0.26
CA CYS A 94 9.28 18.03 -0.57
C CYS A 94 8.72 18.22 -1.99
N THR A 95 9.23 17.41 -2.92
CA THR A 95 8.77 17.36 -4.32
C THR A 95 7.51 16.50 -4.44
N PHE A 96 7.52 15.35 -3.74
CA PHE A 96 6.40 14.41 -3.65
C PHE A 96 6.16 13.94 -2.22
N GLY A 97 4.91 13.61 -1.94
CA GLY A 97 4.46 12.98 -0.71
C GLY A 97 3.98 11.55 -0.96
N PRO A 98 4.82 10.51 -0.79
CA PRO A 98 4.38 9.13 -0.85
C PRO A 98 3.38 8.83 0.26
N MET A 99 2.26 8.19 -0.05
CA MET A 99 1.21 7.87 0.92
C MET A 99 0.66 6.46 0.71
N SER A 100 0.41 5.76 1.81
CA SER A 100 -0.20 4.43 1.85
C SER A 100 -1.59 4.44 2.51
N ARG A 101 -2.23 5.57 2.49
CA ARG A 101 -3.64 5.85 2.84
C ARG A 101 -4.12 7.09 2.09
N ASP A 102 -5.41 7.29 2.05
CA ASP A 102 -5.99 8.53 1.56
C ASP A 102 -5.63 9.72 2.47
N TRP A 103 -5.67 10.93 1.91
CA TRP A 103 -5.61 12.15 2.69
C TRP A 103 -6.83 12.24 3.60
N LYS A 104 -6.62 12.69 4.83
CA LYS A 104 -7.73 12.99 5.75
C LYS A 104 -8.40 14.31 5.34
N PRO A 105 -9.71 14.49 5.58
CA PRO A 105 -10.39 15.73 5.25
C PRO A 105 -9.70 16.98 5.80
N ALA A 106 -9.28 16.96 7.06
CA ALA A 106 -8.56 18.09 7.69
C ALA A 106 -7.20 18.39 7.02
N GLU A 107 -6.50 17.36 6.50
CA GLU A 107 -5.24 17.55 5.77
C GLU A 107 -5.51 18.23 4.41
N ILE A 108 -6.59 17.84 3.73
CA ILE A 108 -7.02 18.45 2.46
C ILE A 108 -7.43 19.90 2.69
N ASP A 109 -8.20 20.17 3.73
CA ASP A 109 -8.69 21.52 4.04
C ASP A 109 -7.53 22.45 4.41
N ALA A 110 -6.56 21.99 5.20
CA ALA A 110 -5.36 22.75 5.53
C ALA A 110 -4.53 23.07 4.26
N PHE A 111 -4.38 22.10 3.36
CA PHE A 111 -3.67 22.33 2.08
C PHE A 111 -4.41 23.33 1.19
N LYS A 112 -5.76 23.18 1.06
CA LYS A 112 -6.58 24.13 0.29
C LYS A 112 -6.53 25.54 0.84
N THR A 113 -6.56 25.68 2.18
CA THR A 113 -6.47 27.00 2.83
C THR A 113 -5.17 27.70 2.45
N LYS A 114 -4.07 26.96 2.34
CA LYS A 114 -2.76 27.52 1.99
C LYS A 114 -2.58 27.83 0.51
N HIS A 115 -3.07 26.94 -0.36
CA HIS A 115 -2.77 27.00 -1.80
C HIS A 115 -3.94 27.45 -2.68
N GLY A 116 -5.18 27.47 -2.15
CA GLY A 116 -6.38 27.77 -2.92
C GLY A 116 -6.93 26.61 -3.77
N TYR A 117 -6.28 25.44 -3.75
CA TYR A 117 -6.66 24.23 -4.48
C TYR A 117 -6.27 22.98 -3.70
N PRO A 118 -6.91 21.81 -3.96
CA PRO A 118 -6.58 20.56 -3.29
C PRO A 118 -5.23 19.99 -3.75
N PRO A 119 -4.58 19.11 -2.95
CA PRO A 119 -3.44 18.36 -3.41
C PRO A 119 -3.80 17.44 -4.57
N THR A 120 -2.89 17.25 -5.51
CA THR A 120 -3.06 16.23 -6.56
C THR A 120 -2.54 14.89 -6.04
N VAL A 121 -3.37 13.85 -6.09
CA VAL A 121 -3.08 12.52 -5.55
C VAL A 121 -3.08 11.52 -6.69
N VAL A 122 -1.92 10.94 -6.97
CA VAL A 122 -1.69 10.05 -8.12
C VAL A 122 -1.57 8.61 -7.62
N PRO A 123 -2.44 7.68 -8.02
CA PRO A 123 -2.24 6.27 -7.75
C PRO A 123 -1.03 5.76 -8.54
N VAL A 124 -0.13 5.03 -7.90
CA VAL A 124 1.14 4.60 -8.52
C VAL A 124 1.42 3.12 -8.39
N ALA A 125 0.77 2.43 -7.47
CA ALA A 125 0.86 0.99 -7.28
C ALA A 125 -0.38 0.47 -6.54
N LEU A 126 -0.65 -0.83 -6.62
CA LEU A 126 -1.63 -1.51 -5.79
C LEU A 126 -0.89 -2.36 -4.74
N ASP A 127 -1.32 -2.25 -3.48
CA ASP A 127 -0.80 -3.02 -2.35
C ASP A 127 -1.90 -3.90 -1.75
N MET A 128 -1.51 -5.03 -1.20
CA MET A 128 -2.34 -5.82 -0.30
C MET A 128 -1.78 -5.64 1.11
N LEU A 129 -2.53 -4.95 1.97
CA LEU A 129 -2.19 -4.92 3.39
C LEU A 129 -2.49 -6.30 3.97
N ALA A 130 -1.44 -7.05 4.29
CA ALA A 130 -1.56 -8.43 4.75
C ALA A 130 -1.42 -8.53 6.27
N VAL A 131 -2.17 -9.45 6.85
CA VAL A 131 -1.95 -9.93 8.22
C VAL A 131 -0.95 -11.07 8.15
N PHE A 132 0.19 -10.91 8.81
CA PHE A 132 1.28 -11.87 8.84
C PHE A 132 1.35 -12.64 10.16
N VAL A 133 1.73 -13.89 10.06
CA VAL A 133 2.12 -14.76 11.18
C VAL A 133 3.45 -15.43 10.84
N HIS A 134 4.12 -15.98 11.86
CA HIS A 134 5.31 -16.79 11.65
C HIS A 134 5.04 -17.94 10.66
N ARG A 135 6.02 -18.36 9.87
CA ARG A 135 5.85 -19.39 8.83
C ARG A 135 5.30 -20.71 9.37
N ASP A 136 5.66 -21.09 10.59
CA ASP A 136 5.23 -22.34 11.23
C ASP A 136 3.85 -22.26 11.93
N ASN A 137 3.22 -21.09 11.93
CA ASN A 137 1.91 -20.93 12.54
C ASN A 137 0.84 -21.67 11.72
N PRO A 138 0.03 -22.60 12.31
CA PRO A 138 -0.91 -23.43 11.56
C PRO A 138 -2.24 -22.73 11.22
N LEU A 139 -2.45 -21.48 11.63
CA LEU A 139 -3.69 -20.75 11.41
C LEU A 139 -4.04 -20.69 9.91
N LYS A 140 -5.22 -21.13 9.51
CA LYS A 140 -5.61 -21.22 8.10
C LYS A 140 -6.15 -19.91 7.53
N SER A 141 -6.97 -19.21 8.30
CA SER A 141 -7.61 -17.95 7.89
C SER A 141 -8.09 -17.16 9.09
N LEU A 142 -8.43 -15.88 8.88
CA LEU A 142 -9.11 -15.01 9.84
C LEU A 142 -10.28 -14.31 9.16
N THR A 143 -11.32 -14.01 9.93
CA THR A 143 -12.31 -13.02 9.54
C THR A 143 -11.86 -11.62 9.97
N LEU A 144 -12.32 -10.56 9.29
CA LEU A 144 -12.04 -9.19 9.74
C LEU A 144 -12.54 -8.93 11.17
N PRO A 145 -13.72 -9.41 11.61
CA PRO A 145 -14.11 -9.33 13.03
C PRO A 145 -13.12 -10.03 14.00
N GLN A 146 -12.48 -11.14 13.60
CA GLN A 146 -11.42 -11.76 14.41
C GLN A 146 -10.15 -10.92 14.43
N VAL A 147 -9.74 -10.34 13.28
CA VAL A 147 -8.62 -9.39 13.22
C VAL A 147 -8.85 -8.20 14.15
N ASP A 148 -10.05 -7.64 14.12
CA ASP A 148 -10.45 -6.57 15.04
C ASP A 148 -10.38 -7.02 16.51
N ALA A 149 -10.92 -8.20 16.86
CA ALA A 149 -10.86 -8.71 18.22
C ALA A 149 -9.43 -9.02 18.71
N ILE A 150 -8.51 -9.33 17.80
CA ILE A 150 -7.09 -9.52 18.11
C ILE A 150 -6.43 -8.18 18.43
N PHE A 151 -6.61 -7.15 17.60
CA PHE A 151 -5.84 -5.92 17.64
C PHE A 151 -6.52 -4.74 18.34
N SER A 152 -7.86 -4.68 18.39
CA SER A 152 -8.58 -3.51 18.92
C SER A 152 -9.16 -3.72 20.33
N LYS A 153 -9.36 -2.61 21.00
CA LYS A 153 -10.06 -2.56 22.30
C LYS A 153 -11.57 -2.65 22.14
N ASN A 154 -12.09 -2.17 21.00
CA ASN A 154 -13.50 -1.86 20.82
C ASN A 154 -14.30 -3.02 20.22
N ARG A 155 -13.69 -3.85 19.38
CA ARG A 155 -14.33 -4.93 18.62
C ARG A 155 -15.54 -4.46 17.81
N ASN A 156 -15.37 -3.32 17.12
CA ASN A 156 -16.43 -2.70 16.30
C ASN A 156 -16.87 -3.60 15.13
N GLY A 157 -16.05 -4.59 14.75
CA GLY A 157 -16.38 -5.61 13.75
C GLY A 157 -17.42 -6.65 14.23
N GLY A 158 -17.82 -6.60 15.50
CA GLY A 158 -18.91 -7.43 16.04
C GLY A 158 -18.48 -8.77 16.64
N ALA A 159 -17.19 -8.98 16.92
CA ALA A 159 -16.74 -10.16 17.67
C ALA A 159 -17.25 -10.10 19.12
N ALA A 160 -17.81 -11.22 19.62
CA ALA A 160 -18.43 -11.29 20.93
C ALA A 160 -17.41 -11.13 22.08
N ALA A 161 -16.18 -11.64 21.90
CA ALA A 161 -15.14 -11.64 22.91
C ALA A 161 -13.79 -11.19 22.34
N ASP A 162 -12.88 -10.82 23.23
CA ASP A 162 -11.47 -10.61 22.93
C ASP A 162 -10.82 -11.90 22.48
N ILE A 163 -9.85 -11.79 21.57
CA ILE A 163 -8.96 -12.87 21.19
C ILE A 163 -7.56 -12.51 21.71
N ARG A 164 -7.03 -13.34 22.60
CA ARG A 164 -5.78 -13.11 23.32
C ARG A 164 -4.77 -14.24 23.17
N THR A 165 -5.27 -15.45 22.98
CA THR A 165 -4.45 -16.66 22.80
C THR A 165 -4.71 -17.27 21.43
N TRP A 166 -3.78 -18.09 20.98
CA TRP A 166 -3.97 -18.87 19.76
C TRP A 166 -5.08 -19.92 19.91
N GLY A 167 -5.35 -20.39 21.15
CA GLY A 167 -6.48 -21.27 21.46
C GLY A 167 -7.84 -20.60 21.26
N ASP A 168 -7.95 -19.28 21.46
CA ASP A 168 -9.18 -18.53 21.16
C ASP A 168 -9.53 -18.56 19.65
N LEU A 169 -8.55 -18.89 18.81
CA LEU A 169 -8.70 -19.10 17.37
C LEU A 169 -8.85 -20.59 16.99
N GLY A 170 -9.00 -21.47 17.98
CA GLY A 170 -9.17 -22.91 17.78
C GLY A 170 -7.88 -23.68 17.51
N LEU A 171 -6.70 -23.11 17.80
CA LEU A 171 -5.44 -23.82 17.71
C LEU A 171 -5.22 -24.68 18.96
N GLU A 172 -4.78 -25.91 18.76
CA GLU A 172 -4.56 -26.90 19.78
C GLU A 172 -3.05 -27.15 20.03
N GLY A 173 -2.76 -28.08 20.97
CA GLY A 173 -1.41 -28.51 21.30
C GLY A 173 -0.56 -27.37 21.86
N GLU A 174 0.65 -27.20 21.34
CA GLU A 174 1.59 -26.17 21.81
C GLU A 174 1.08 -24.73 21.67
N TRP A 175 0.06 -24.50 20.83
CA TRP A 175 -0.51 -23.19 20.54
C TRP A 175 -1.63 -22.78 21.50
N LYS A 176 -2.33 -23.74 22.10
CA LYS A 176 -3.59 -23.52 22.80
C LYS A 176 -3.53 -22.40 23.83
N ASP A 177 -2.55 -22.44 24.72
CA ASP A 177 -2.45 -21.52 25.85
C ASP A 177 -1.44 -20.37 25.57
N LYS A 178 -0.91 -20.29 24.36
CA LYS A 178 0.08 -19.26 24.02
C LYS A 178 -0.58 -17.92 23.75
N PRO A 179 -0.14 -16.85 24.44
CA PRO A 179 -0.59 -15.51 24.17
C PRO A 179 -0.13 -15.05 22.78
N ILE A 180 -0.97 -14.27 22.10
CA ILE A 180 -0.65 -13.68 20.81
C ILE A 180 0.19 -12.42 21.03
N SER A 181 1.43 -12.38 20.52
CA SER A 181 2.24 -11.17 20.48
C SER A 181 1.82 -10.28 19.31
N LEU A 182 1.43 -9.04 19.59
CA LEU A 182 0.90 -8.11 18.59
C LEU A 182 1.98 -7.15 18.09
N TYR A 183 2.19 -7.09 16.78
CA TYR A 183 3.14 -6.18 16.14
C TYR A 183 2.41 -5.26 15.16
N GLY A 184 2.68 -3.96 15.24
CA GLY A 184 2.03 -2.96 14.42
C GLY A 184 2.90 -1.75 14.16
N ARG A 185 2.28 -0.71 13.64
CA ARG A 185 2.91 0.56 13.32
C ARG A 185 2.40 1.65 14.26
N ASN A 186 3.11 2.76 14.33
CA ASN A 186 2.70 3.95 15.07
C ASN A 186 1.68 4.80 14.29
N ALA A 187 1.10 5.80 14.95
CA ALA A 187 0.02 6.64 14.41
C ALA A 187 0.42 7.53 13.21
N THR A 188 1.72 7.75 12.95
CA THR A 188 2.19 8.50 11.77
C THR A 188 2.14 7.66 10.49
N SER A 189 2.13 6.33 10.63
CA SER A 189 2.08 5.39 9.52
C SER A 189 0.73 5.43 8.79
N GLY A 190 0.77 5.51 7.46
CA GLY A 190 -0.42 5.32 6.63
C GLY A 190 -1.00 3.91 6.75
N THR A 191 -0.13 2.90 6.91
CA THR A 191 -0.54 1.51 7.12
C THR A 191 -1.29 1.33 8.44
N TYR A 192 -0.86 2.00 9.51
CA TYR A 192 -1.62 2.08 10.76
C TYR A 192 -3.01 2.68 10.53
N GLY A 193 -3.08 3.84 9.86
CA GLY A 193 -4.35 4.51 9.61
C GLY A 193 -5.31 3.67 8.76
N TYR A 194 -4.80 3.07 7.69
CA TYR A 194 -5.58 2.19 6.82
C TYR A 194 -6.09 0.93 7.57
N PHE A 195 -5.21 0.26 8.33
CA PHE A 195 -5.59 -0.91 9.11
C PHE A 195 -6.64 -0.56 10.18
N LYS A 196 -6.46 0.56 10.88
CA LYS A 196 -7.45 1.07 11.85
C LYS A 196 -8.81 1.27 11.21
N GLU A 197 -8.86 1.85 10.02
CA GLU A 197 -10.12 2.18 9.34
C GLU A 197 -10.83 0.94 8.82
N PHE A 198 -10.11 0.05 8.11
CA PHE A 198 -10.73 -1.04 7.35
C PHE A 198 -10.69 -2.40 8.05
N ALA A 199 -9.68 -2.69 8.87
CA ALA A 199 -9.57 -3.95 9.58
C ALA A 199 -10.08 -3.88 11.03
N LEU A 200 -9.97 -2.71 11.68
CA LEU A 200 -10.46 -2.50 13.04
C LEU A 200 -11.79 -1.69 13.10
N PHE A 201 -12.41 -1.44 11.95
CA PHE A 201 -13.68 -0.70 11.88
C PHE A 201 -13.63 0.62 12.69
N LYS A 202 -12.52 1.34 12.55
CA LYS A 202 -12.17 2.58 13.28
C LYS A 202 -11.98 2.40 14.80
N GLY A 203 -11.87 1.15 15.29
CA GLY A 203 -11.56 0.84 16.68
C GLY A 203 -10.13 1.24 17.07
N ASP A 204 -9.89 1.48 18.35
CA ASP A 204 -8.58 1.81 18.88
C ASP A 204 -7.74 0.57 19.10
N PHE A 205 -6.47 0.63 18.75
CA PHE A 205 -5.53 -0.45 19.02
C PHE A 205 -5.41 -0.75 20.53
N LYS A 206 -5.19 -2.01 20.87
CA LYS A 206 -4.80 -2.43 22.22
C LYS A 206 -3.44 -1.81 22.57
N SER A 207 -3.25 -1.48 23.84
CA SER A 207 -1.95 -0.98 24.34
C SER A 207 -0.82 -2.02 24.31
N THR A 208 -1.18 -3.29 24.11
CA THR A 208 -0.23 -4.40 23.96
C THR A 208 0.36 -4.54 22.56
N VAL A 209 -0.11 -3.76 21.59
CA VAL A 209 0.51 -3.73 20.26
C VAL A 209 1.90 -3.10 20.35
N LYS A 210 2.91 -3.88 20.01
CA LYS A 210 4.31 -3.46 19.98
C LYS A 210 4.54 -2.65 18.70
N GLU A 211 4.61 -1.33 18.83
CA GLU A 211 4.84 -0.43 17.69
C GLU A 211 6.24 -0.61 17.11
N GLN A 212 6.30 -0.78 15.80
CA GLN A 212 7.54 -0.91 15.05
C GLN A 212 7.79 0.35 14.21
N PRO A 213 9.06 0.74 14.02
CA PRO A 213 9.40 1.97 13.29
C PRO A 213 9.06 1.89 11.80
N GLY A 214 9.11 0.69 11.20
CA GLY A 214 8.91 0.49 9.76
C GLY A 214 8.19 -0.80 9.41
N SER A 215 7.82 -0.93 8.14
CA SER A 215 7.12 -2.10 7.60
C SER A 215 7.98 -3.36 7.67
N SER A 216 9.28 -3.24 7.35
CA SER A 216 10.22 -4.37 7.45
C SER A 216 10.42 -4.82 8.90
N ALA A 217 10.45 -3.87 9.86
CA ALA A 217 10.62 -4.19 11.27
C ALA A 217 9.44 -4.99 11.84
N VAL A 218 8.20 -4.74 11.37
CA VAL A 218 7.03 -5.56 11.71
C VAL A 218 7.25 -7.00 11.25
N VAL A 219 7.64 -7.19 9.99
CA VAL A 219 7.84 -8.52 9.42
C VAL A 219 8.99 -9.27 10.12
N GLN A 220 10.11 -8.59 10.41
CA GLN A 220 11.24 -9.16 11.14
C GLN A 220 10.86 -9.58 12.56
N ALA A 221 10.05 -8.76 13.27
CA ALA A 221 9.57 -9.08 14.60
C ALA A 221 8.70 -10.35 14.59
N ILE A 222 7.83 -10.51 13.59
CA ILE A 222 7.00 -11.73 13.42
C ILE A 222 7.88 -12.94 13.05
N ALA A 223 8.87 -12.75 12.18
CA ALA A 223 9.82 -13.81 11.80
C ALA A 223 10.62 -14.36 12.99
N SER A 224 10.86 -13.50 14.00
CA SER A 224 11.61 -13.87 15.22
C SER A 224 10.71 -14.32 16.38
N ASP A 225 9.41 -14.21 16.27
CA ASP A 225 8.44 -14.59 17.31
C ASP A 225 7.41 -15.59 16.76
N LYS A 226 7.57 -16.87 17.09
CA LYS A 226 6.68 -17.95 16.67
C LYS A 226 5.20 -17.66 16.96
N PHE A 227 4.92 -16.95 18.05
CA PHE A 227 3.56 -16.62 18.49
C PHE A 227 3.13 -15.20 18.10
N GLY A 228 3.90 -14.57 17.21
CA GLY A 228 3.65 -13.21 16.71
C GLY A 228 2.59 -13.17 15.63
N ILE A 229 1.84 -12.06 15.61
CA ILE A 229 0.95 -11.62 14.53
C ILE A 229 1.14 -10.13 14.31
N GLY A 230 1.05 -9.68 13.08
CA GLY A 230 1.15 -8.26 12.76
C GLY A 230 0.65 -7.98 11.35
N TYR A 231 0.77 -6.71 10.91
CA TYR A 231 0.31 -6.29 9.60
C TYR A 231 1.35 -5.43 8.88
N SER A 232 1.50 -5.67 7.59
CA SER A 232 2.41 -4.92 6.72
C SER A 232 1.97 -5.01 5.25
N GLY A 233 2.50 -4.15 4.38
CA GLY A 233 2.33 -4.29 2.94
C GLY A 233 2.91 -5.60 2.43
N ILE A 234 2.28 -6.19 1.41
CA ILE A 234 2.66 -7.51 0.87
C ILE A 234 4.08 -7.53 0.32
N GLY A 235 4.60 -6.41 -0.18
CA GLY A 235 5.97 -6.26 -0.69
C GLY A 235 7.06 -6.56 0.35
N TYR A 236 6.74 -6.50 1.64
CA TYR A 236 7.68 -6.82 2.72
C TYR A 236 7.69 -8.29 3.14
N LYS A 237 6.88 -9.15 2.50
CA LYS A 237 6.83 -10.58 2.82
C LYS A 237 8.19 -11.24 2.63
N THR A 238 8.65 -11.98 3.65
CA THR A 238 9.83 -12.84 3.60
C THR A 238 9.46 -14.32 3.63
N ALA A 239 10.44 -15.21 3.49
CA ALA A 239 10.24 -16.66 3.60
C ALA A 239 9.87 -17.11 5.04
N ASP A 240 10.17 -16.29 6.05
CA ASP A 240 9.97 -16.63 7.47
C ASP A 240 8.58 -16.24 7.99
N VAL A 241 7.78 -15.57 7.16
CA VAL A 241 6.40 -15.21 7.49
C VAL A 241 5.45 -15.65 6.38
N ARG A 242 4.21 -15.88 6.76
CA ARG A 242 3.13 -16.10 5.80
C ARG A 242 1.99 -15.13 6.00
N ALA A 243 1.40 -14.72 4.90
CA ALA A 243 0.21 -13.90 4.91
C ALA A 243 -1.03 -14.80 5.13
N VAL A 244 -1.89 -14.40 6.04
CA VAL A 244 -3.11 -15.13 6.41
C VAL A 244 -4.23 -14.74 5.44
N PRO A 245 -4.92 -15.71 4.80
CA PRO A 245 -6.13 -15.46 4.06
C PRO A 245 -7.23 -14.83 4.92
N LEU A 246 -8.00 -13.91 4.37
CA LEU A 246 -9.02 -13.17 5.12
C LEU A 246 -10.42 -13.43 4.56
N ALA A 247 -11.40 -13.47 5.45
CA ALA A 247 -12.82 -13.40 5.10
C ALA A 247 -13.42 -12.10 5.64
N ALA A 248 -14.29 -11.46 4.88
CA ALA A 248 -14.93 -10.22 5.32
C ALA A 248 -15.81 -10.44 6.57
N LYS A 249 -16.50 -11.58 6.64
CA LYS A 249 -17.35 -12.02 7.77
C LYS A 249 -17.27 -13.54 7.90
N SER A 250 -17.84 -14.09 8.98
CA SER A 250 -17.81 -15.55 9.26
C SER A 250 -18.43 -16.42 8.17
N ASN A 251 -19.40 -15.90 7.43
CA ASN A 251 -20.07 -16.59 6.32
C ASN A 251 -19.59 -16.15 4.92
N SER A 252 -18.54 -15.36 4.86
CA SER A 252 -17.94 -14.91 3.57
C SER A 252 -16.88 -15.90 3.12
N ALA A 253 -16.62 -15.89 1.80
CA ALA A 253 -15.51 -16.64 1.22
C ALA A 253 -14.17 -16.19 1.83
N VAL A 254 -13.29 -17.14 2.07
CA VAL A 254 -11.91 -16.88 2.49
C VAL A 254 -11.10 -16.51 1.26
N VAL A 255 -10.48 -15.34 1.27
CA VAL A 255 -9.76 -14.76 0.14
C VAL A 255 -8.28 -14.65 0.48
N ALA A 256 -7.43 -15.29 -0.32
CA ALA A 256 -5.98 -15.21 -0.16
C ALA A 256 -5.43 -13.86 -0.66
N PRO A 257 -4.36 -13.32 -0.02
CA PRO A 257 -3.67 -12.11 -0.50
C PRO A 257 -2.79 -12.44 -1.71
N VAL A 258 -3.43 -12.64 -2.85
CA VAL A 258 -2.78 -12.89 -4.15
C VAL A 258 -3.24 -11.84 -5.16
N ALA A 259 -2.42 -11.59 -6.18
CA ALA A 259 -2.64 -10.53 -7.16
C ALA A 259 -4.03 -10.55 -7.79
N ALA A 260 -4.51 -11.72 -8.23
CA ALA A 260 -5.83 -11.87 -8.86
C ALA A 260 -6.95 -11.32 -7.96
N ASN A 261 -6.90 -11.62 -6.66
CA ASN A 261 -7.91 -11.16 -5.71
C ASN A 261 -7.80 -9.67 -5.36
N ALA A 262 -6.62 -9.07 -5.51
CA ALA A 262 -6.45 -7.63 -5.39
C ALA A 262 -7.02 -6.89 -6.61
N TYR A 263 -6.73 -7.38 -7.82
CA TYR A 263 -7.25 -6.77 -9.06
C TYR A 263 -8.76 -6.94 -9.22
N SER A 264 -9.33 -8.07 -8.78
CA SER A 264 -10.79 -8.26 -8.77
C SER A 264 -11.50 -7.43 -7.70
N GLY A 265 -10.76 -6.95 -6.68
CA GLY A 265 -11.32 -6.25 -5.52
C GLY A 265 -11.92 -7.20 -4.46
N ASP A 266 -11.68 -8.50 -4.57
CA ASP A 266 -12.19 -9.50 -3.61
C ASP A 266 -11.39 -9.48 -2.29
N TYR A 267 -10.08 -9.15 -2.36
CA TYR A 267 -9.27 -9.01 -1.15
C TYR A 267 -9.59 -7.71 -0.41
N SER A 268 -10.20 -7.83 0.76
CA SER A 268 -10.79 -6.71 1.50
C SER A 268 -9.80 -5.61 1.91
N LEU A 269 -8.51 -5.91 2.02
CA LEU A 269 -7.47 -4.96 2.42
C LEU A 269 -6.53 -4.58 1.26
N ALA A 270 -7.01 -4.71 0.01
CA ALA A 270 -6.33 -4.13 -1.15
C ALA A 270 -6.47 -2.61 -1.16
N ARG A 271 -5.38 -1.89 -1.46
CA ARG A 271 -5.34 -0.42 -1.48
C ARG A 271 -4.40 0.11 -2.56
N PHE A 272 -4.65 1.30 -3.04
CA PHE A 272 -3.65 2.03 -3.80
C PHE A 272 -2.55 2.61 -2.90
N LEU A 273 -1.35 2.66 -3.45
CA LEU A 273 -0.26 3.51 -2.98
C LEU A 273 -0.24 4.76 -3.87
N TYR A 274 0.04 5.90 -3.27
CA TYR A 274 -0.07 7.20 -3.94
C TYR A 274 1.21 7.99 -3.90
N LEU A 275 1.49 8.75 -4.95
CA LEU A 275 2.34 9.94 -4.89
C LEU A 275 1.45 11.17 -4.89
N SER A 276 1.55 11.96 -3.83
CA SER A 276 0.88 13.26 -3.78
C SER A 276 1.83 14.37 -4.22
N VAL A 277 1.31 15.35 -4.93
CA VAL A 277 2.09 16.48 -5.46
C VAL A 277 1.32 17.78 -5.31
N ASN A 278 2.05 18.86 -5.01
CA ASN A 278 1.52 20.21 -5.08
C ASN A 278 1.53 20.64 -6.55
N ARG A 279 0.36 20.64 -7.19
CA ARG A 279 0.14 21.06 -8.58
C ARG A 279 -0.91 22.15 -8.60
N ASN A 280 -0.54 23.32 -9.06
CA ASN A 280 -1.50 24.36 -9.38
C ASN A 280 -2.30 23.94 -10.62
N PRO A 281 -3.65 23.83 -10.56
CA PRO A 281 -4.48 23.43 -11.71
C PRO A 281 -4.36 24.37 -12.91
N ALA A 282 -4.03 25.64 -12.68
CA ALA A 282 -3.86 26.64 -13.73
C ALA A 282 -2.48 26.63 -14.39
N ALA A 283 -1.56 25.75 -13.96
CA ALA A 283 -0.20 25.70 -14.49
C ALA A 283 0.23 24.26 -14.82
N ALA A 284 1.11 24.12 -15.80
CA ALA A 284 1.77 22.84 -16.06
C ALA A 284 2.71 22.48 -14.91
N LEU A 285 2.91 21.18 -14.69
CA LEU A 285 3.96 20.70 -13.79
C LEU A 285 5.34 21.13 -14.31
N ASP A 286 6.25 21.48 -13.40
CA ASP A 286 7.65 21.68 -13.76
C ASP A 286 8.26 20.41 -14.36
N PRO A 287 9.36 20.52 -15.11
CA PRO A 287 9.95 19.39 -15.83
C PRO A 287 10.31 18.20 -14.93
N LEU A 288 10.83 18.44 -13.70
CA LEU A 288 11.23 17.37 -12.78
C LEU A 288 10.01 16.57 -12.32
N ARG A 289 8.96 17.24 -11.86
CA ARG A 289 7.73 16.56 -11.41
C ARG A 289 7.05 15.83 -12.55
N ARG A 290 6.95 16.47 -13.70
CA ARG A 290 6.32 15.89 -14.90
C ARG A 290 7.04 14.62 -15.34
N GLU A 291 8.36 14.68 -15.54
CA GLU A 291 9.13 13.55 -16.05
C GLU A 291 9.24 12.41 -15.03
N PHE A 292 9.32 12.72 -13.73
CA PHE A 292 9.31 11.68 -12.71
C PHE A 292 7.98 10.92 -12.66
N LEU A 293 6.84 11.62 -12.75
CA LEU A 293 5.53 10.95 -12.83
C LEU A 293 5.39 10.12 -14.13
N ARG A 294 5.88 10.64 -15.26
CA ARG A 294 5.91 9.87 -16.52
C ARG A 294 6.74 8.60 -16.39
N TYR A 295 7.89 8.68 -15.70
CA TYR A 295 8.71 7.50 -15.42
C TYR A 295 7.96 6.50 -14.52
N VAL A 296 7.45 6.94 -13.39
CA VAL A 296 6.73 6.10 -12.43
C VAL A 296 5.52 5.39 -13.06
N LEU A 297 4.77 6.09 -13.90
CA LEU A 297 3.58 5.56 -14.59
C LEU A 297 3.89 4.79 -15.88
N SER A 298 5.15 4.72 -16.30
CA SER A 298 5.58 3.95 -17.48
C SER A 298 5.75 2.45 -17.16
N ALA A 299 5.90 1.64 -18.22
CA ALA A 299 6.26 0.23 -18.09
C ALA A 299 7.53 0.01 -17.24
N SER A 300 8.53 0.90 -17.34
CA SER A 300 9.76 0.84 -16.53
C SER A 300 9.48 1.09 -15.04
N GLY A 301 8.74 2.13 -14.71
CA GLY A 301 8.37 2.43 -13.33
C GLY A 301 7.45 1.37 -12.72
N GLN A 302 6.57 0.77 -13.52
CA GLN A 302 5.72 -0.34 -13.08
C GLN A 302 6.50 -1.67 -12.97
N ALA A 303 7.63 -1.82 -13.69
CA ALA A 303 8.57 -2.90 -13.44
C ALA A 303 9.26 -2.78 -12.06
N ASP A 304 9.57 -1.56 -11.64
CA ASP A 304 10.08 -1.30 -10.30
C ASP A 304 9.04 -1.62 -9.22
N VAL A 305 7.75 -1.34 -9.47
CA VAL A 305 6.64 -1.75 -8.57
C VAL A 305 6.65 -3.26 -8.36
N LYS A 306 6.73 -4.03 -9.46
CA LYS A 306 6.81 -5.50 -9.41
C LYS A 306 8.06 -5.98 -8.66
N LYS A 307 9.20 -5.35 -8.92
CA LYS A 307 10.48 -5.67 -8.29
C LYS A 307 10.45 -5.50 -6.77
N ASP A 308 9.73 -4.48 -6.26
CA ASP A 308 9.53 -4.23 -4.83
C ASP A 308 8.43 -5.13 -4.21
N GLY A 309 7.81 -6.01 -4.99
CA GLY A 309 6.79 -6.95 -4.52
C GLY A 309 5.38 -6.39 -4.41
N TYR A 310 5.15 -5.17 -4.91
CA TYR A 310 3.81 -4.59 -5.08
C TYR A 310 3.21 -4.96 -6.43
N LEU A 311 1.97 -4.57 -6.65
CA LEU A 311 1.21 -4.87 -7.85
C LEU A 311 1.26 -3.70 -8.81
N PRO A 312 1.74 -3.89 -10.06
CA PRO A 312 1.66 -2.87 -11.10
C PRO A 312 0.23 -2.42 -11.37
N LEU A 313 0.08 -1.16 -11.75
CA LEU A 313 -1.23 -0.64 -12.16
C LEU A 313 -1.61 -1.18 -13.55
N PRO A 314 -2.91 -1.50 -13.78
CA PRO A 314 -3.42 -1.72 -15.13
C PRO A 314 -3.27 -0.46 -16.01
N ALA A 315 -3.05 -0.64 -17.31
CA ALA A 315 -2.86 0.47 -18.26
C ALA A 315 -4.00 1.50 -18.22
N ALA A 316 -5.25 1.06 -18.08
CA ALA A 316 -6.40 1.97 -17.96
C ALA A 316 -6.35 2.88 -16.72
N VAL A 317 -5.80 2.38 -15.60
CA VAL A 317 -5.61 3.18 -14.39
C VAL A 317 -4.47 4.18 -14.58
N VAL A 318 -3.39 3.77 -15.23
CA VAL A 318 -2.26 4.63 -15.58
C VAL A 318 -2.71 5.74 -16.53
N GLU A 319 -3.44 5.42 -17.57
CA GLU A 319 -3.98 6.40 -18.52
C GLU A 319 -4.84 7.46 -17.80
N GLN A 320 -5.74 7.03 -16.93
CA GLN A 320 -6.55 7.97 -16.16
C GLN A 320 -5.68 8.82 -15.22
N ALA A 321 -4.71 8.23 -14.54
CA ALA A 321 -3.79 8.97 -13.67
C ALA A 321 -2.96 10.01 -14.44
N MET A 322 -2.51 9.70 -15.66
CA MET A 322 -1.79 10.63 -16.51
C MET A 322 -2.68 11.79 -16.96
N LYS A 323 -3.93 11.51 -17.34
CA LYS A 323 -4.93 12.54 -17.67
C LYS A 323 -5.21 13.49 -16.50
N ASP A 324 -5.42 12.92 -15.30
CA ASP A 324 -5.74 13.70 -14.10
C ASP A 324 -4.62 14.68 -13.72
N VAL A 325 -3.37 14.36 -14.06
CA VAL A 325 -2.22 15.24 -13.80
C VAL A 325 -1.76 16.04 -15.03
N GLY A 326 -2.36 15.81 -16.21
CA GLY A 326 -2.03 16.56 -17.44
C GLY A 326 -0.63 16.27 -17.96
N ILE A 327 -0.23 14.98 -18.03
CA ILE A 327 1.11 14.53 -18.49
C ILE A 327 1.02 13.46 -19.58
N GLU A 328 -0.03 13.49 -20.38
CA GLU A 328 -0.26 12.59 -21.52
C GLU A 328 0.89 12.60 -22.52
#